data_4505e291217d91570139c0b8ebb785a9
#
_entry.id   4505e291217d91570139c0b8ebb785a9
#
_cell.length_a   1.000
_cell.length_b   1.000
_cell.length_c   1.000
_cell.angle_alpha   90.00
_cell.angle_beta   90.00
_cell.angle_gamma   90.00
#
_symmetry.space_group_name_H-M   'P 1'
#
loop_
_entity.id
_entity.type
_entity.pdbx_description
1 polymer ?
#
loop_
_entity_poly.entity_id
_entity_poly.type
_entity_poly.pdbx_seq_one_letter_code
_entity_poly.pdbx_strand_id
1 'polypeptide(L)'
;MAKKRYRDFPILDWNGRYFGMISRRRLLGARKKKLILVDHNEPSQAVDGIEDAELLEIIDHHRIGSIETMGPVFFRNQPLGCTATIIYQMYKENKVDVTPEIAGLLCSAILSDTLVYRSPTCTETDKAAAEELAAIAGIKTQDYAMEMFAAGSDLSSKSPEEIFYQDFKKFVVGEQT
;
A
#
# COMPACT_ATOMS: atom_id res chain seq x y z
N MET A 1 1.33 -17.28 26.92
CA MET A 1 1.39 -18.76 26.82
C MET A 1 2.76 -19.33 27.18
N ALA A 2 3.87 -18.75 26.81
CA ALA A 2 5.22 -19.29 27.08
C ALA A 2 5.53 -19.57 28.57
N LYS A 3 5.01 -18.76 29.49
CA LYS A 3 5.24 -18.86 30.94
C LYS A 3 4.24 -19.75 31.71
N LYS A 4 3.26 -20.35 31.01
CA LYS A 4 2.26 -21.19 31.68
C LYS A 4 2.65 -22.67 31.67
N ARG A 5 2.24 -23.39 32.72
CA ARG A 5 2.55 -24.84 32.91
C ARG A 5 1.90 -25.74 31.83
N TYR A 6 0.77 -25.30 31.26
CA TYR A 6 0.01 -26.09 30.30
C TYR A 6 0.67 -26.11 28.92
N ARG A 7 0.46 -27.19 28.18
CA ARG A 7 0.97 -27.38 26.82
C ARG A 7 -0.03 -27.02 25.75
N ASP A 8 -1.32 -27.17 26.05
CA ASP A 8 -2.44 -26.95 25.15
C ASP A 8 -3.39 -25.92 25.74
N PHE A 9 -3.95 -25.08 24.87
CA PHE A 9 -4.81 -23.96 25.26
C PHE A 9 -6.07 -23.97 24.40
N PRO A 10 -7.28 -23.84 24.99
CA PRO A 10 -8.48 -23.62 24.21
C PRO A 10 -8.44 -22.25 23.56
N ILE A 11 -8.94 -22.17 22.32
CA ILE A 11 -9.18 -20.93 21.60
C ILE A 11 -10.68 -20.69 21.64
N LEU A 12 -11.05 -19.48 22.00
CA LEU A 12 -12.42 -18.98 21.98
C LEU A 12 -12.56 -17.93 20.87
N ASP A 13 -13.74 -17.83 20.27
CA ASP A 13 -14.08 -16.73 19.40
C ASP A 13 -14.36 -15.43 20.19
N TRP A 14 -14.69 -14.34 19.49
CA TRP A 14 -14.99 -13.02 20.10
C TRP A 14 -16.20 -13.07 21.06
N ASN A 15 -17.07 -14.09 20.92
CA ASN A 15 -18.26 -14.29 21.76
C ASN A 15 -17.98 -15.26 22.93
N GLY A 16 -16.73 -15.69 23.12
CA GLY A 16 -16.34 -16.64 24.17
C GLY A 16 -16.70 -18.10 23.86
N ARG A 17 -17.10 -18.45 22.62
CA ARG A 17 -17.43 -19.82 22.25
C ARG A 17 -16.16 -20.59 21.88
N TYR A 18 -16.13 -21.86 22.21
CA TYR A 18 -15.02 -22.74 21.89
C TYR A 18 -14.84 -22.83 20.36
N PHE A 19 -13.66 -22.47 19.88
CA PHE A 19 -13.27 -22.52 18.47
C PHE A 19 -12.32 -23.69 18.18
N GLY A 20 -11.44 -24.05 19.13
CA GLY A 20 -10.48 -25.12 18.93
C GLY A 20 -9.41 -25.18 20.02
N MET A 21 -8.38 -26.00 19.77
CA MET A 21 -7.22 -26.13 20.66
C MET A 21 -5.94 -25.76 19.90
N ILE A 22 -5.04 -25.06 20.59
CA ILE A 22 -3.68 -24.80 20.09
C ILE A 22 -2.65 -25.30 21.09
N SER A 23 -1.66 -26.03 20.60
CA SER A 23 -0.53 -26.45 21.41
C SER A 23 0.61 -25.44 21.34
N ARG A 24 1.40 -25.35 22.40
CA ARG A 24 2.64 -24.54 22.43
C ARG A 24 3.57 -24.88 21.26
N ARG A 25 3.69 -26.18 20.90
CA ARG A 25 4.50 -26.66 19.78
C ARG A 25 4.02 -26.07 18.45
N ARG A 26 2.71 -26.00 18.23
CA ARG A 26 2.12 -25.40 17.00
C ARG A 26 2.33 -23.91 16.94
N LEU A 27 2.25 -23.19 18.07
CA LEU A 27 2.56 -21.76 18.13
C LEU A 27 4.02 -21.48 17.78
N LEU A 28 4.97 -22.26 18.32
CA LEU A 28 6.40 -22.11 18.02
C LEU A 28 6.76 -22.49 16.58
N GLY A 29 5.97 -23.35 15.95
CA GLY A 29 6.13 -23.77 14.55
C GLY A 29 5.18 -23.06 13.58
N ALA A 30 4.46 -22.03 14.01
CA ALA A 30 3.57 -21.27 13.14
C ALA A 30 4.36 -20.65 11.99
N ARG A 31 3.90 -20.92 10.77
CA ARG A 31 4.49 -20.26 9.60
C ARG A 31 4.07 -18.79 9.61
N LYS A 32 5.04 -17.92 9.49
CA LYS A 32 4.80 -16.49 9.33
C LYS A 32 4.01 -16.24 8.04
N LYS A 33 3.12 -15.27 8.06
CA LYS A 33 2.49 -14.76 6.84
C LYS A 33 3.54 -14.07 6.00
N LYS A 34 3.53 -14.32 4.70
CA LYS A 34 4.41 -13.66 3.75
C LYS A 34 3.74 -12.39 3.24
N LEU A 35 4.44 -11.28 3.28
CA LEU A 35 3.93 -9.98 2.86
C LEU A 35 4.84 -9.35 1.80
N ILE A 36 4.20 -8.63 0.89
CA ILE A 36 4.82 -7.66 0.00
C ILE A 36 4.19 -6.31 0.35
N LEU A 37 5.01 -5.31 0.66
CA LEU A 37 4.56 -3.95 0.88
C LEU A 37 4.63 -3.18 -0.43
N VAL A 38 3.56 -2.47 -0.75
CA VAL A 38 3.46 -1.63 -1.93
C VAL A 38 2.98 -0.26 -1.48
N ASP A 39 3.68 0.79 -1.91
CA ASP A 39 3.34 2.19 -1.65
C ASP A 39 3.49 2.64 -0.20
N HIS A 40 4.19 1.88 0.61
CA HIS A 40 4.60 2.26 1.96
C HIS A 40 5.75 1.41 2.48
N ASN A 41 6.55 1.97 3.39
CA ASN A 41 7.67 1.28 4.02
C ASN A 41 7.81 1.64 5.52
N GLU A 42 6.72 2.08 6.15
CA GLU A 42 6.66 2.40 7.58
C GLU A 42 5.68 1.47 8.31
N PRO A 43 6.03 0.93 9.51
CA PRO A 43 5.14 0.06 10.29
C PRO A 43 3.82 0.73 10.65
N SER A 44 3.81 2.05 10.84
CA SER A 44 2.61 2.84 11.17
C SER A 44 1.57 2.89 10.05
N GLN A 45 1.97 2.60 8.82
CA GLN A 45 1.10 2.57 7.63
C GLN A 45 0.73 1.14 7.22
N ALA A 46 1.38 0.15 7.83
CA ALA A 46 1.17 -1.25 7.51
C ALA A 46 0.02 -1.87 8.32
N VAL A 47 -0.34 -3.09 7.97
CA VAL A 47 -1.36 -3.87 8.69
C VAL A 47 -0.88 -4.22 10.10
N ASP A 48 -1.82 -4.31 11.05
CA ASP A 48 -1.54 -4.76 12.41
C ASP A 48 -0.89 -6.15 12.40
N GLY A 49 0.15 -6.33 13.20
CA GLY A 49 0.88 -7.60 13.30
C GLY A 49 1.95 -7.81 12.23
N ILE A 50 2.35 -6.75 11.51
CA ILE A 50 3.42 -6.82 10.51
C ILE A 50 4.74 -7.36 11.10
N GLU A 51 5.00 -7.09 12.36
CA GLU A 51 6.18 -7.58 13.09
C GLU A 51 6.25 -9.12 13.20
N ASP A 52 5.10 -9.78 13.13
CA ASP A 52 5.00 -11.24 13.13
C ASP A 52 5.06 -11.86 11.72
N ALA A 53 5.09 -11.04 10.67
CA ALA A 53 5.12 -11.49 9.29
C ALA A 53 6.56 -11.75 8.79
N GLU A 54 6.66 -12.42 7.65
CA GLU A 54 7.86 -12.53 6.82
C GLU A 54 7.73 -11.56 5.66
N LEU A 55 8.47 -10.46 5.71
CA LEU A 55 8.49 -9.48 4.65
C LEU A 55 9.37 -9.98 3.50
N LEU A 56 8.79 -10.09 2.31
CA LEU A 56 9.49 -10.57 1.12
C LEU A 56 9.99 -9.42 0.25
N GLU A 57 9.13 -8.44 0.01
CA GLU A 57 9.40 -7.35 -0.92
C GLU A 57 8.82 -6.03 -0.40
N ILE A 58 9.49 -4.93 -0.74
CA ILE A 58 9.01 -3.57 -0.55
C ILE A 58 9.18 -2.85 -1.88
N ILE A 59 8.08 -2.29 -2.41
CA ILE A 59 8.07 -1.51 -3.65
C ILE A 59 7.43 -0.17 -3.32
N ASP A 60 8.20 0.92 -3.41
CA ASP A 60 7.78 2.20 -2.88
C ASP A 60 8.44 3.38 -3.61
N HIS A 61 7.86 4.58 -3.49
CA HIS A 61 8.41 5.82 -4.00
C HIS A 61 8.60 6.90 -2.91
N HIS A 62 8.17 6.60 -1.69
CA HIS A 62 8.30 7.50 -0.55
C HIS A 62 9.72 7.53 0.03
N ARG A 63 9.96 8.45 0.98
CA ARG A 63 11.19 8.42 1.79
C ARG A 63 11.31 7.06 2.49
N ILE A 64 12.54 6.64 2.73
CA ILE A 64 12.79 5.41 3.46
C ILE A 64 12.40 5.62 4.93
N GLY A 65 11.48 4.79 5.41
CA GLY A 65 11.01 4.76 6.79
C GLY A 65 11.88 3.89 7.69
N SER A 66 11.30 3.45 8.81
CA SER A 66 12.00 2.72 9.89
C SER A 66 11.62 1.24 9.96
N ILE A 67 11.21 0.63 8.85
CA ILE A 67 10.86 -0.79 8.86
C ILE A 67 12.10 -1.64 9.02
N GLU A 68 12.05 -2.58 9.97
CA GLU A 68 13.12 -3.55 10.22
C GLU A 68 12.72 -4.92 9.69
N THR A 69 13.68 -5.65 9.13
CA THR A 69 13.46 -6.98 8.58
C THR A 69 14.39 -8.00 9.22
N MET A 70 13.90 -9.23 9.43
CA MET A 70 14.68 -10.32 10.02
C MET A 70 15.67 -10.95 9.04
N GLY A 71 15.54 -10.68 7.76
CA GLY A 71 16.39 -11.23 6.69
C GLY A 71 16.44 -10.33 5.48
N PRO A 72 17.18 -10.72 4.44
CA PRO A 72 17.23 -9.99 3.18
C PRO A 72 15.83 -9.90 2.54
N VAL A 73 15.48 -8.71 2.05
CA VAL A 73 14.24 -8.46 1.30
C VAL A 73 14.58 -7.83 -0.04
N PHE A 74 13.72 -8.05 -1.03
CA PHE A 74 13.79 -7.25 -2.25
C PHE A 74 13.24 -5.86 -1.93
N PHE A 75 14.07 -4.83 -2.10
CA PHE A 75 13.67 -3.45 -1.82
C PHE A 75 13.88 -2.59 -3.05
N ARG A 76 12.79 -2.12 -3.66
CA ARG A 76 12.82 -1.22 -4.80
C ARG A 76 12.14 0.08 -4.42
N ASN A 77 12.94 1.11 -4.23
CA ASN A 77 12.50 2.47 -3.98
C ASN A 77 13.09 3.41 -5.03
N GLN A 78 12.25 4.24 -5.65
CA GLN A 78 12.67 5.18 -6.68
C GLN A 78 11.98 6.52 -6.47
N PRO A 79 12.68 7.66 -6.66
CA PRO A 79 12.12 9.00 -6.51
C PRO A 79 11.25 9.36 -7.73
N LEU A 80 10.10 8.71 -7.85
CA LEU A 80 9.08 8.89 -8.88
C LEU A 80 7.82 9.48 -8.24
N GLY A 81 6.90 9.94 -9.07
CA GLY A 81 5.64 10.54 -8.62
C GLY A 81 4.63 9.54 -8.09
N CYS A 82 4.77 8.24 -8.43
CA CYS A 82 3.83 7.19 -8.03
C CYS A 82 4.49 5.81 -8.04
N THR A 83 4.15 4.96 -7.07
CA THR A 83 4.59 3.55 -7.06
C THR A 83 4.07 2.76 -8.25
N ALA A 84 2.91 3.11 -8.81
CA ALA A 84 2.40 2.44 -10.01
C ALA A 84 3.33 2.59 -11.23
N THR A 85 4.11 3.66 -11.30
CA THR A 85 5.16 3.84 -12.32
C THR A 85 6.25 2.78 -12.16
N ILE A 86 6.67 2.49 -10.93
CA ILE A 86 7.65 1.44 -10.63
C ILE A 86 7.09 0.07 -11.02
N ILE A 87 5.85 -0.22 -10.66
CA ILE A 87 5.17 -1.47 -11.02
C ILE A 87 5.12 -1.64 -12.54
N TYR A 88 4.78 -0.57 -13.29
CA TYR A 88 4.78 -0.63 -14.74
C TYR A 88 6.18 -0.90 -15.32
N GLN A 89 7.23 -0.28 -14.75
CA GLN A 89 8.61 -0.62 -15.14
C GLN A 89 8.91 -2.10 -14.90
N MET A 90 8.46 -2.67 -13.77
CA MET A 90 8.66 -4.09 -13.47
C MET A 90 7.95 -5.00 -14.49
N TYR A 91 6.76 -4.63 -14.96
CA TYR A 91 6.11 -5.34 -16.08
C TYR A 91 6.99 -5.36 -17.34
N LYS A 92 7.53 -4.19 -17.71
CA LYS A 92 8.40 -4.05 -18.90
C LYS A 92 9.70 -4.83 -18.76
N GLU A 93 10.36 -4.75 -17.59
CA GLU A 93 11.61 -5.47 -17.28
C GLU A 93 11.44 -6.98 -17.35
N ASN A 94 10.32 -7.49 -16.87
CA ASN A 94 10.01 -8.91 -16.87
C ASN A 94 9.33 -9.39 -18.16
N LYS A 95 9.10 -8.49 -19.13
CA LYS A 95 8.43 -8.79 -20.41
C LYS A 95 7.06 -9.43 -20.21
N VAL A 96 6.31 -8.93 -19.23
CA VAL A 96 4.94 -9.33 -18.94
C VAL A 96 4.00 -8.30 -19.54
N ASP A 97 3.04 -8.76 -20.33
CA ASP A 97 2.05 -7.87 -20.93
C ASP A 97 1.07 -7.37 -19.88
N VAL A 98 0.75 -6.08 -19.94
CA VAL A 98 -0.24 -5.45 -19.06
C VAL A 98 -1.60 -5.54 -19.74
N THR A 99 -2.60 -6.10 -19.02
CA THR A 99 -3.98 -6.12 -19.56
C THR A 99 -4.59 -4.71 -19.52
N PRO A 100 -5.59 -4.40 -20.39
CA PRO A 100 -6.23 -3.09 -20.40
C PRO A 100 -6.80 -2.67 -19.03
N GLU A 101 -7.36 -3.60 -18.26
CA GLU A 101 -7.90 -3.33 -16.93
C GLU A 101 -6.81 -2.93 -15.94
N ILE A 102 -5.70 -3.67 -15.92
CA ILE A 102 -4.54 -3.34 -15.06
C ILE A 102 -3.90 -2.03 -15.52
N ALA A 103 -3.79 -1.81 -16.82
CA ALA A 103 -3.27 -0.54 -17.38
C ALA A 103 -4.14 0.64 -16.90
N GLY A 104 -5.46 0.51 -16.96
CA GLY A 104 -6.38 1.53 -16.45
C GLY A 104 -6.17 1.82 -14.97
N LEU A 105 -6.03 0.80 -14.12
CA LEU A 105 -5.78 0.96 -12.68
C LEU A 105 -4.44 1.63 -12.40
N LEU A 106 -3.36 1.20 -13.04
CA LEU A 106 -2.03 1.80 -12.88
C LEU A 106 -2.01 3.25 -13.37
N CYS A 107 -2.64 3.53 -14.50
CA CYS A 107 -2.80 4.90 -15.02
C CYS A 107 -3.57 5.79 -14.03
N SER A 108 -4.67 5.28 -13.46
CA SER A 108 -5.46 5.99 -12.44
C SER A 108 -4.62 6.40 -11.24
N ALA A 109 -3.80 5.47 -10.71
CA ALA A 109 -2.92 5.74 -9.59
C ALA A 109 -1.90 6.84 -9.93
N ILE A 110 -1.26 6.77 -11.10
CA ILE A 110 -0.30 7.80 -11.54
C ILE A 110 -0.99 9.17 -11.66
N LEU A 111 -2.16 9.24 -12.30
CA LEU A 111 -2.91 10.50 -12.45
C LEU A 111 -3.34 11.08 -11.12
N SER A 112 -3.73 10.22 -10.16
CA SER A 112 -4.10 10.62 -8.80
C SER A 112 -2.91 11.23 -8.06
N ASP A 113 -1.82 10.49 -7.90
CA ASP A 113 -0.67 10.89 -7.09
C ASP A 113 0.07 12.10 -7.68
N THR A 114 0.09 12.19 -9.01
CA THR A 114 0.73 13.32 -9.71
C THR A 114 -0.18 14.52 -9.90
N LEU A 115 -1.43 14.46 -9.45
CA LEU A 115 -2.45 15.49 -9.69
C LEU A 115 -2.53 15.88 -11.17
N VAL A 116 -2.64 14.89 -12.05
CA VAL A 116 -2.59 15.05 -13.51
C VAL A 116 -1.33 15.82 -13.91
N TYR A 117 -0.17 15.30 -13.50
CA TYR A 117 1.18 15.82 -13.80
C TYR A 117 1.51 17.19 -13.20
N ARG A 118 0.68 17.73 -12.28
CA ARG A 118 0.89 19.03 -11.63
C ARG A 118 1.66 18.96 -10.30
N SER A 119 1.78 17.76 -9.72
CA SER A 119 2.56 17.56 -8.51
C SER A 119 4.04 17.87 -8.74
N PRO A 120 4.72 18.54 -7.82
CA PRO A 120 6.17 18.77 -7.91
C PRO A 120 6.99 17.48 -7.85
N THR A 121 6.40 16.37 -7.40
CA THR A 121 7.02 15.04 -7.38
C THR A 121 6.90 14.30 -8.71
N CYS A 122 6.05 14.78 -9.63
CA CYS A 122 5.86 14.16 -10.94
C CYS A 122 7.11 14.26 -11.80
N THR A 123 7.52 13.12 -12.36
CA THR A 123 8.68 13.05 -13.28
C THR A 123 8.24 12.80 -14.71
N GLU A 124 9.16 13.00 -15.67
CA GLU A 124 8.91 12.64 -17.07
C GLU A 124 8.67 11.13 -17.26
N THR A 125 9.24 10.32 -16.35
CA THR A 125 8.99 8.86 -16.34
C THR A 125 7.54 8.54 -15.99
N ASP A 126 6.95 9.27 -15.05
CA ASP A 126 5.53 9.09 -14.68
C ASP A 126 4.61 9.48 -15.82
N LYS A 127 4.90 10.59 -16.50
CA LYS A 127 4.13 11.03 -17.68
C LYS A 127 4.16 10.01 -18.79
N ALA A 128 5.36 9.53 -19.15
CA ALA A 128 5.52 8.53 -20.19
C ALA A 128 4.80 7.22 -19.85
N ALA A 129 4.91 6.77 -18.59
CA ALA A 129 4.22 5.57 -18.13
C ALA A 129 2.70 5.73 -18.19
N ALA A 130 2.16 6.86 -17.75
CA ALA A 130 0.72 7.12 -17.79
C ALA A 130 0.18 7.16 -19.23
N GLU A 131 0.88 7.78 -20.18
CA GLU A 131 0.48 7.83 -21.58
C GLU A 131 0.52 6.44 -22.26
N GLU A 132 1.57 5.65 -22.01
CA GLU A 132 1.65 4.26 -22.49
C GLU A 132 0.49 3.40 -21.90
N LEU A 133 0.24 3.51 -20.61
CA LEU A 133 -0.84 2.79 -19.92
C LEU A 133 -2.22 3.22 -20.40
N ALA A 134 -2.43 4.53 -20.62
CA ALA A 134 -3.68 5.07 -21.16
C ALA A 134 -3.96 4.53 -22.57
N ALA A 135 -2.92 4.41 -23.42
CA ALA A 135 -3.04 3.82 -24.74
C ALA A 135 -3.45 2.33 -24.68
N ILE A 136 -2.87 1.55 -23.74
CA ILE A 136 -3.24 0.14 -23.52
C ILE A 136 -4.69 0.03 -23.02
N ALA A 137 -5.09 0.89 -22.10
CA ALA A 137 -6.43 0.90 -21.52
C ALA A 137 -7.51 1.49 -22.44
N GLY A 138 -7.12 2.19 -23.51
CA GLY A 138 -8.03 2.86 -24.43
C GLY A 138 -8.72 4.09 -23.82
N ILE A 139 -8.07 4.78 -22.87
CA ILE A 139 -8.59 5.96 -22.19
C ILE A 139 -7.82 7.23 -22.58
N LYS A 140 -8.47 8.39 -22.44
CA LYS A 140 -7.82 9.70 -22.56
C LYS A 140 -7.54 10.25 -21.18
N THR A 141 -6.28 10.46 -20.85
CA THR A 141 -5.80 10.83 -19.52
C THR A 141 -6.53 12.02 -18.91
N GLN A 142 -6.74 13.08 -19.67
CA GLN A 142 -7.40 14.32 -19.23
C GLN A 142 -8.88 14.10 -18.91
N ASP A 143 -9.65 13.52 -19.83
CA ASP A 143 -11.09 13.30 -19.68
C ASP A 143 -11.34 12.34 -18.52
N TYR A 144 -10.59 11.24 -18.50
CA TYR A 144 -10.68 10.23 -17.44
C TYR A 144 -10.32 10.77 -16.06
N ALA A 145 -9.26 11.57 -15.95
CA ALA A 145 -8.87 12.18 -14.68
C ALA A 145 -9.95 13.12 -14.14
N MET A 146 -10.61 13.90 -15.01
CA MET A 146 -11.71 14.77 -14.60
C MET A 146 -12.88 13.96 -14.02
N GLU A 147 -13.27 12.87 -14.66
CA GLU A 147 -14.33 11.97 -14.16
C GLU A 147 -13.94 11.32 -12.84
N MET A 148 -12.70 10.82 -12.73
CA MET A 148 -12.16 10.20 -11.52
C MET A 148 -12.16 11.17 -10.33
N PHE A 149 -11.66 12.39 -10.52
CA PHE A 149 -11.65 13.40 -9.44
C PHE A 149 -13.06 13.90 -9.10
N ALA A 150 -13.93 14.04 -10.09
CA ALA A 150 -15.32 14.40 -9.83
C ALA A 150 -16.04 13.33 -8.98
N ALA A 151 -15.84 12.06 -9.30
CA ALA A 151 -16.39 10.95 -8.53
C ALA A 151 -15.82 10.88 -7.10
N GLY A 152 -14.51 11.13 -6.93
CA GLY A 152 -13.85 11.15 -5.62
C GLY A 152 -14.15 12.40 -4.77
N SER A 153 -14.63 13.48 -5.42
CA SER A 153 -14.90 14.78 -4.77
C SER A 153 -16.35 14.96 -4.37
N ASP A 154 -17.17 13.92 -4.42
CA ASP A 154 -18.56 14.02 -3.93
C ASP A 154 -18.56 14.12 -2.40
N LEU A 155 -18.51 15.37 -1.94
CA LEU A 155 -18.56 15.75 -0.53
C LEU A 155 -19.98 16.00 -0.04
N SER A 156 -21.01 15.81 -0.90
CA SER A 156 -22.40 16.16 -0.61
C SER A 156 -23.00 15.39 0.57
N SER A 157 -22.45 14.21 0.88
CA SER A 157 -22.88 13.36 1.99
C SER A 157 -22.06 13.53 3.27
N LYS A 158 -20.99 14.37 3.26
CA LYS A 158 -20.04 14.52 4.38
C LYS A 158 -20.26 15.83 5.12
N SER A 159 -20.14 15.78 6.44
CA SER A 159 -20.09 16.98 7.27
C SER A 159 -18.77 17.75 7.08
N PRO A 160 -18.71 19.06 7.36
CA PRO A 160 -17.46 19.82 7.32
C PRO A 160 -16.35 19.22 8.19
N GLU A 161 -16.70 18.59 9.29
CA GLU A 161 -15.79 17.94 10.22
C GLU A 161 -15.20 16.66 9.64
N GLU A 162 -16.02 15.82 8.99
CA GLU A 162 -15.57 14.62 8.28
C GLU A 162 -14.67 14.97 7.10
N ILE A 163 -14.96 16.07 6.37
CA ILE A 163 -14.10 16.56 5.29
C ILE A 163 -12.75 17.01 5.83
N PHE A 164 -12.74 17.76 6.94
CA PHE A 164 -11.51 18.26 7.56
C PHE A 164 -10.60 17.13 8.05
N TYR A 165 -11.17 16.10 8.68
CA TYR A 165 -10.40 14.98 9.23
C TYR A 165 -10.12 13.85 8.25
N GLN A 166 -10.67 13.87 7.05
CA GLN A 166 -10.52 12.78 6.07
C GLN A 166 -9.07 12.47 5.72
N ASP A 167 -8.21 13.51 5.68
CA ASP A 167 -6.78 13.37 5.35
C ASP A 167 -5.89 14.18 6.32
N PHE A 168 -6.40 14.39 7.54
CA PHE A 168 -5.69 15.14 8.55
C PHE A 168 -4.51 14.33 9.08
N LYS A 169 -3.29 14.86 8.89
CA LYS A 169 -2.06 14.30 9.47
C LYS A 169 -1.48 15.26 10.48
N LYS A 170 -1.32 14.78 11.72
CA LYS A 170 -0.67 15.56 12.77
C LYS A 170 0.84 15.41 12.67
N PHE A 171 1.54 16.50 12.45
CA PHE A 171 3.01 16.54 12.47
C PHE A 171 3.48 17.23 13.75
N VAL A 172 4.50 16.67 14.40
CA VAL A 172 5.20 17.29 15.53
C VAL A 172 6.54 17.79 15.01
N VAL A 173 6.74 19.11 15.06
CA VAL A 173 7.99 19.76 14.65
C VAL A 173 8.59 20.46 15.87
N GLY A 174 9.58 19.82 16.49
CA GLY A 174 10.18 20.31 17.74
C GLY A 174 9.19 20.26 18.91
N GLU A 175 9.06 21.36 19.68
CA GLU A 175 8.10 21.48 20.78
C GLU A 175 6.70 21.97 20.35
N GLN A 176 6.50 22.21 19.05
CA GLN A 176 5.22 22.66 18.50
C GLN A 176 4.44 21.49 17.91
N THR A 177 3.16 21.44 18.23
CA THR A 177 2.19 20.45 17.71
C THR A 177 1.30 21.08 16.67
#